data_21b40eb2f09fa75bd72460270ef3b52a
#
_entry.id   21b40eb2f09fa75bd72460270ef3b52a
#
_cell.length_a   1.000
_cell.length_b   1.000
_cell.length_c   1.000
_cell.angle_alpha   90.00
_cell.angle_beta   90.00
_cell.angle_gamma   90.00
#
_symmetry.space_group_name_H-M   'P 1'
#
loop_
_entity.id
_entity.type
_entity.pdbx_description
1 polymer ?
#
loop_
_entity_poly.entity_id
_entity_poly.type
_entity_poly.pdbx_seq_one_letter_code
_entity_poly.pdbx_strand_id
1 'polypeptide(L)'
;MKLFELKKIQSDFPTEKITTSNEAQLFIRQFYGDDIEVFESAFILMLNRQNQTIGYAKISQGGIAGTYVDPKIVAKYAIDSLSSGVIFCHNHPSGNPAPSPEDITLSKKLKQGLNLLDINLLDSIILTPTSAYTSLADLGQL
;
A
#
# COMPACT_ATOMS: atom_id res chain seq x y z
N MET A 1 11.27 -31.05 3.11
CA MET A 1 10.34 -30.41 2.17
C MET A 1 9.16 -29.85 2.95
N LYS A 2 8.64 -28.67 2.57
CA LYS A 2 7.51 -28.03 3.24
C LYS A 2 6.29 -28.00 2.31
N LEU A 3 5.10 -28.19 2.86
CA LEU A 3 3.84 -27.91 2.18
C LEU A 3 3.48 -26.45 2.44
N PHE A 4 3.13 -25.71 1.39
CA PHE A 4 2.67 -24.33 1.50
C PHE A 4 1.17 -24.29 1.27
N GLU A 5 0.48 -23.65 2.20
CA GLU A 5 -0.97 -23.46 2.16
C GLU A 5 -1.33 -22.00 2.34
N LEU A 6 -2.43 -21.56 1.73
CA LEU A 6 -2.97 -20.22 1.92
C LEU A 6 -3.62 -20.12 3.30
N LYS A 7 -3.24 -19.09 4.08
CA LYS A 7 -3.84 -18.82 5.38
C LYS A 7 -4.26 -17.35 5.45
N LYS A 8 -5.51 -17.11 5.88
CA LYS A 8 -6.10 -15.79 6.06
C LYS A 8 -6.63 -15.63 7.48
N ILE A 9 -6.66 -14.37 7.94
CA ILE A 9 -7.29 -13.99 9.21
C ILE A 9 -8.35 -12.94 8.88
N GLN A 10 -9.55 -13.10 9.43
CA GLN A 10 -10.62 -12.11 9.28
C GLN A 10 -10.23 -10.83 10.03
N SER A 11 -10.32 -9.68 9.35
CA SER A 11 -10.13 -8.37 9.97
C SER A 11 -11.46 -7.76 10.38
N ASP A 12 -11.40 -6.74 11.24
CA ASP A 12 -12.58 -5.99 11.69
C ASP A 12 -12.98 -4.88 10.70
N PHE A 13 -12.16 -4.63 9.67
CA PHE A 13 -12.46 -3.61 8.67
C PHE A 13 -13.51 -4.12 7.68
N PRO A 14 -14.54 -3.32 7.38
CA PRO A 14 -15.55 -3.70 6.40
C PRO A 14 -15.00 -3.67 4.98
N THR A 15 -15.65 -4.41 4.08
CA THR A 15 -15.41 -4.28 2.65
C THR A 15 -15.98 -2.97 2.16
N GLU A 16 -15.17 -2.18 1.47
CA GLU A 16 -15.57 -0.90 0.88
C GLU A 16 -15.15 -0.82 -0.58
N LYS A 17 -15.88 -0.02 -1.35
CA LYS A 17 -15.50 0.30 -2.73
C LYS A 17 -14.64 1.57 -2.72
N ILE A 18 -13.48 1.50 -3.36
CA ILE A 18 -12.51 2.59 -3.46
C ILE A 18 -12.51 3.12 -4.89
N THR A 19 -12.91 4.37 -5.08
CA THR A 19 -13.00 5.00 -6.40
C THR A 19 -12.12 6.24 -6.55
N THR A 20 -11.66 6.82 -5.44
CA THR A 20 -10.81 8.01 -5.45
C THR A 20 -9.59 7.83 -4.55
N SER A 21 -8.55 8.65 -4.78
CA SER A 21 -7.38 8.67 -3.91
C SER A 21 -7.72 9.10 -2.48
N ASN A 22 -8.69 9.99 -2.33
CA ASN A 22 -9.13 10.43 -1.00
C ASN A 22 -9.81 9.30 -0.22
N GLU A 23 -10.68 8.53 -0.86
CA GLU A 23 -11.28 7.34 -0.24
C GLU A 23 -10.21 6.33 0.17
N ALA A 24 -9.24 6.10 -0.72
CA ALA A 24 -8.14 5.19 -0.46
C ALA A 24 -7.30 5.63 0.76
N GLN A 25 -6.89 6.91 0.81
CA GLN A 25 -6.08 7.40 1.92
C GLN A 25 -6.84 7.36 3.25
N LEU A 26 -8.13 7.69 3.25
CA LEU A 26 -8.95 7.62 4.47
C LEU A 26 -9.09 6.18 4.96
N PHE A 27 -9.31 5.24 4.06
CA PHE A 27 -9.40 3.83 4.42
C PHE A 27 -8.08 3.30 4.98
N ILE A 28 -6.95 3.58 4.32
CA ILE A 28 -5.63 3.08 4.71
C ILE A 28 -5.14 3.72 6.01
N ARG A 29 -5.53 4.95 6.32
CA ARG A 29 -5.19 5.58 7.61
C ARG A 29 -5.61 4.76 8.82
N GLN A 30 -6.67 3.96 8.70
CA GLN A 30 -7.14 3.10 9.77
C GLN A 30 -6.15 1.99 10.14
N PHE A 31 -5.18 1.67 9.26
CA PHE A 31 -4.15 0.67 9.52
C PHE A 31 -3.03 1.20 10.43
N TYR A 32 -2.91 2.52 10.53
CA TYR A 32 -1.89 3.19 11.32
C TYR A 32 -2.41 3.54 12.71
N GLY A 33 -1.55 3.39 13.71
CA GLY A 33 -1.79 3.90 15.06
C GLY A 33 -1.03 5.20 15.31
N ASP A 34 -0.78 5.51 16.56
CA ASP A 34 -0.02 6.71 16.97
C ASP A 34 1.43 6.69 16.47
N ASP A 35 1.94 5.53 16.12
CA ASP A 35 3.27 5.33 15.55
C ASP A 35 3.45 5.92 14.15
N ILE A 36 2.39 6.41 13.52
CA ILE A 36 2.47 7.16 12.25
C ILE A 36 3.39 8.38 12.35
N GLU A 37 3.52 8.95 13.54
CA GLU A 37 4.40 10.09 13.83
C GLU A 37 5.86 9.69 14.06
N VAL A 38 6.13 8.41 14.28
CA VAL A 38 7.42 7.94 14.76
C VAL A 38 8.14 7.07 13.74
N PHE A 39 7.47 6.05 13.22
CA PHE A 39 8.07 5.06 12.33
C PHE A 39 7.50 5.14 10.93
N GLU A 40 8.38 4.97 9.93
CA GLU A 40 7.93 4.78 8.56
C GLU A 40 7.49 3.33 8.37
N SER A 41 6.25 3.13 7.94
CA SER A 41 5.66 1.82 7.71
C SER A 41 5.00 1.78 6.34
N ALA A 42 5.04 0.62 5.70
CA ALA A 42 4.40 0.41 4.41
C ALA A 42 3.30 -0.64 4.51
N PHE A 43 2.19 -0.36 3.85
CA PHE A 43 1.04 -1.25 3.70
C PHE A 43 0.65 -1.41 2.25
N ILE A 44 -0.05 -2.48 1.95
CA ILE A 44 -0.82 -2.62 0.72
C ILE A 44 -2.28 -2.87 1.05
N LEU A 45 -3.14 -2.27 0.25
CA LEU A 45 -4.58 -2.53 0.20
C LEU A 45 -4.85 -3.30 -1.09
N MET A 46 -5.49 -4.45 -0.97
CA MET A 46 -5.76 -5.36 -2.08
C MET A 46 -7.24 -5.28 -2.47
N LEU A 47 -7.50 -5.20 -3.76
CA LEU A 47 -8.81 -4.92 -4.32
C LEU A 47 -9.17 -5.95 -5.40
N ASN A 48 -10.47 -6.25 -5.53
CA ASN A 48 -10.99 -7.04 -6.63
C ASN A 48 -11.22 -6.19 -7.88
N ARG A 49 -11.75 -6.80 -8.96
CA ARG A 49 -12.02 -6.09 -10.23
C ARG A 49 -13.06 -4.98 -10.12
N GLN A 50 -13.88 -5.01 -9.09
CA GLN A 50 -14.90 -3.98 -8.83
C GLN A 50 -14.38 -2.88 -7.92
N ASN A 51 -13.07 -2.86 -7.65
CA ASN A 51 -12.42 -1.95 -6.71
C ASN A 51 -12.95 -2.05 -5.28
N GLN A 52 -13.43 -3.21 -4.89
CA GLN A 52 -13.81 -3.49 -3.51
C GLN A 52 -12.61 -4.03 -2.75
N THR A 53 -12.45 -3.61 -1.52
CA THR A 53 -11.37 -4.06 -0.64
C THR A 53 -11.57 -5.52 -0.27
N ILE A 54 -10.51 -6.32 -0.43
CA ILE A 54 -10.52 -7.75 -0.07
C ILE A 54 -9.54 -8.09 1.02
N GLY A 55 -8.57 -7.23 1.28
CA GLY A 55 -7.59 -7.43 2.33
C GLY A 55 -6.54 -6.35 2.36
N TYR A 56 -5.73 -6.39 3.40
CA TYR A 56 -4.57 -5.52 3.54
C TYR A 56 -3.43 -6.28 4.21
N ALA A 57 -2.21 -5.79 4.03
CA ALA A 57 -1.04 -6.37 4.68
C ALA A 57 -0.02 -5.28 5.00
N LYS A 58 0.61 -5.40 6.17
CA LYS A 58 1.79 -4.61 6.49
C LYS A 58 2.99 -5.23 5.77
N ILE A 59 3.66 -4.43 4.97
CA ILE A 59 4.80 -4.88 4.14
C ILE A 59 6.11 -4.73 4.88
N SER A 60 6.29 -3.59 5.54
CA SER A 60 7.52 -3.29 6.26
C SER A 60 7.31 -2.23 7.31
N GLN A 61 8.22 -2.19 8.27
CA GLN A 61 8.34 -1.12 9.24
C GLN A 61 9.83 -0.84 9.43
N GLY A 62 10.22 0.41 9.18
CA GLY A 62 11.59 0.87 9.39
C GLY A 62 11.75 1.60 10.72
N GLY A 63 12.96 2.13 10.94
CA GLY A 63 13.22 3.07 12.01
C GLY A 63 12.76 4.48 11.63
N ILE A 64 13.29 5.48 12.33
CA ILE A 64 12.97 6.90 12.07
C ILE A 64 13.54 7.43 10.75
N ALA A 65 14.51 6.74 10.15
CA ALA A 65 15.20 7.17 8.93
C ALA A 65 14.64 6.56 7.63
N GLY A 66 13.63 5.70 7.72
CA GLY A 66 13.02 5.07 6.55
C GLY A 66 12.75 3.58 6.71
N THR A 67 12.14 2.99 5.70
CA THR A 67 11.82 1.58 5.64
C THR A 67 12.22 0.98 4.29
N TYR A 68 12.58 -0.31 4.30
CA TYR A 68 12.84 -1.06 3.08
C TYR A 68 11.60 -1.83 2.66
N VAL A 69 11.23 -1.71 1.39
CA VAL A 69 10.10 -2.44 0.80
C VAL A 69 10.63 -3.46 -0.22
N ASP A 70 10.34 -4.72 0.05
CA ASP A 70 10.70 -5.82 -0.87
C ASP A 70 9.52 -6.07 -1.83
N PRO A 71 9.71 -5.86 -3.14
CA PRO A 71 8.66 -6.14 -4.12
C PRO A 71 8.16 -7.58 -4.14
N LYS A 72 8.99 -8.54 -3.76
CA LYS A 72 8.57 -9.95 -3.64
C LYS A 72 7.49 -10.14 -2.59
N ILE A 73 7.60 -9.43 -1.47
CA ILE A 73 6.62 -9.52 -0.39
C ILE A 73 5.30 -8.89 -0.83
N VAL A 74 5.35 -7.76 -1.52
CA VAL A 74 4.16 -7.14 -2.11
C VAL A 74 3.48 -8.10 -3.07
N ALA A 75 4.24 -8.67 -4.01
CA ALA A 75 3.73 -9.64 -4.99
C ALA A 75 3.13 -10.88 -4.31
N LYS A 76 3.78 -11.38 -3.27
CA LYS A 76 3.29 -12.54 -2.52
C LYS A 76 1.88 -12.32 -2.00
N TYR A 77 1.65 -11.21 -1.29
CA TYR A 77 0.32 -10.92 -0.75
C TYR A 77 -0.72 -10.65 -1.84
N ALA A 78 -0.34 -9.96 -2.91
CA ALA A 78 -1.21 -9.69 -4.03
C ALA A 78 -1.65 -10.98 -4.76
N ILE A 79 -0.73 -11.94 -4.92
CA ILE A 79 -1.01 -13.25 -5.52
C ILE A 79 -1.85 -14.11 -4.58
N ASP A 80 -1.48 -14.20 -3.31
CA ASP A 80 -2.17 -15.04 -2.31
C ASP A 80 -3.62 -14.59 -2.11
N SER A 81 -3.90 -13.30 -2.23
CA SER A 81 -5.26 -12.75 -2.12
C SER A 81 -6.06 -12.83 -3.42
N LEU A 82 -5.43 -13.23 -4.54
CA LEU A 82 -6.01 -13.19 -5.89
C LEU A 82 -6.56 -11.80 -6.23
N SER A 83 -5.83 -10.76 -5.83
CA SER A 83 -6.23 -9.38 -6.09
C SER A 83 -6.07 -9.02 -7.57
N SER A 84 -6.92 -8.13 -8.06
CA SER A 84 -6.81 -7.54 -9.38
C SER A 84 -6.17 -6.15 -9.35
N GLY A 85 -6.25 -5.49 -8.21
CA GLY A 85 -5.66 -4.19 -7.98
C GLY A 85 -5.02 -4.10 -6.60
N VAL A 86 -4.00 -3.27 -6.51
CA VAL A 86 -3.27 -2.99 -5.27
C VAL A 86 -3.07 -1.49 -5.15
N ILE A 87 -3.23 -0.97 -3.95
CA ILE A 87 -2.79 0.38 -3.58
C ILE A 87 -1.65 0.21 -2.58
N PHE A 88 -0.49 0.75 -2.92
CA PHE A 88 0.65 0.81 -2.03
C PHE A 88 0.60 2.09 -1.21
N CYS A 89 0.97 2.01 0.05
CA CYS A 89 0.98 3.16 0.93
C CYS A 89 2.16 3.11 1.90
N HIS A 90 2.78 4.25 2.13
CA HIS A 90 3.69 4.45 3.25
C HIS A 90 3.46 5.83 3.86
N ASN A 91 3.99 6.04 5.06
CA ASN A 91 3.86 7.33 5.73
C ASN A 91 5.21 8.05 5.80
N HIS A 92 5.13 9.37 5.84
CA HIS A 92 6.26 10.24 6.17
C HIS A 92 6.04 10.82 7.57
N PRO A 93 6.71 10.30 8.61
CA PRO A 93 6.56 10.79 9.98
C PRO A 93 6.87 12.28 10.15
N SER A 94 7.73 12.83 9.28
CA SER A 94 8.10 14.25 9.29
C SER A 94 6.94 15.21 9.01
N GLY A 95 5.85 14.71 8.41
CA GLY A 95 4.71 15.51 7.98
C GLY A 95 4.85 16.12 6.59
N ASN A 96 5.97 15.92 5.90
CA ASN A 96 6.15 16.38 4.53
C ASN A 96 5.57 15.35 3.54
N PRO A 97 4.48 15.67 2.81
CA PRO A 97 3.86 14.73 1.89
C PRO A 97 4.59 14.59 0.55
N ALA A 98 5.65 15.35 0.30
CA ALA A 98 6.35 15.31 -0.98
C ALA A 98 7.03 13.93 -1.20
N PRO A 99 6.85 13.32 -2.38
CA PRO A 99 7.51 12.06 -2.70
C PRO A 99 9.00 12.28 -2.91
N SER A 100 9.81 11.35 -2.39
CA SER A 100 11.24 11.30 -2.72
C SER A 100 11.45 10.66 -4.10
N PRO A 101 12.63 10.85 -4.72
CA PRO A 101 12.97 10.10 -5.94
C PRO A 101 12.89 8.58 -5.75
N GLU A 102 13.26 8.09 -4.57
CA GLU A 102 13.21 6.67 -4.21
C GLU A 102 11.75 6.17 -4.13
N ASP A 103 10.84 6.98 -3.60
CA ASP A 103 9.41 6.66 -3.54
C ASP A 103 8.84 6.46 -4.95
N ILE A 104 9.18 7.35 -5.87
CA ILE A 104 8.73 7.29 -7.26
C ILE A 104 9.33 6.06 -7.96
N THR A 105 10.62 5.82 -7.77
CA THR A 105 11.32 4.66 -8.37
C THR A 105 10.73 3.35 -7.88
N LEU A 106 10.50 3.21 -6.58
CA LEU A 106 9.87 2.02 -5.99
C LEU A 106 8.47 1.80 -6.55
N SER A 107 7.65 2.85 -6.60
CA SER A 107 6.28 2.76 -7.08
C SER A 107 6.21 2.32 -8.55
N LYS A 108 7.10 2.85 -9.38
CA LYS A 108 7.21 2.42 -10.79
C LYS A 108 7.65 0.97 -10.92
N LYS A 109 8.59 0.53 -10.09
CA LYS A 109 9.04 -0.87 -10.04
C LYS A 109 7.92 -1.81 -9.64
N LEU A 110 7.15 -1.46 -8.61
CA LEU A 110 5.97 -2.22 -8.17
C LEU A 110 4.93 -2.31 -9.29
N LYS A 111 4.65 -1.19 -9.95
CA LYS A 111 3.70 -1.15 -11.06
C LYS A 111 4.10 -2.08 -12.19
N GLN A 112 5.35 -2.03 -12.62
CA GLN A 112 5.87 -2.90 -13.67
C GLN A 112 5.83 -4.39 -13.28
N GLY A 113 6.28 -4.71 -12.07
CA GLY A 113 6.31 -6.08 -11.58
C GLY A 113 4.92 -6.69 -11.44
N LEU A 114 3.98 -5.98 -10.84
CA LEU A 114 2.61 -6.45 -10.66
C LEU A 114 1.87 -6.56 -12.01
N ASN A 115 2.15 -5.67 -12.94
CA ASN A 115 1.53 -5.70 -14.27
C ASN A 115 1.84 -6.98 -15.05
N LEU A 116 3.02 -7.56 -14.86
CA LEU A 116 3.39 -8.85 -15.44
C LEU A 116 2.51 -10.00 -14.94
N LEU A 117 1.84 -9.81 -13.82
CA LEU A 117 0.96 -10.79 -13.19
C LEU A 117 -0.53 -10.42 -13.36
N ASP A 118 -0.83 -9.49 -14.28
CA ASP A 118 -2.17 -8.95 -14.48
C ASP A 118 -2.78 -8.33 -13.21
N ILE A 119 -1.93 -7.79 -12.34
CA ILE A 119 -2.32 -7.04 -11.14
C ILE A 119 -1.96 -5.58 -11.36
N ASN A 120 -2.94 -4.68 -11.22
CA ASN A 120 -2.72 -3.25 -11.41
C ASN A 120 -2.30 -2.59 -10.10
N LEU A 121 -1.18 -1.89 -10.11
CA LEU A 121 -0.91 -0.91 -9.05
C LEU A 121 -1.76 0.34 -9.36
N LEU A 122 -2.86 0.50 -8.63
CA LEU A 122 -3.83 1.58 -8.87
C LEU A 122 -3.31 2.93 -8.38
N ASP A 123 -2.59 2.93 -7.28
CA ASP A 123 -2.01 4.14 -6.71
C ASP A 123 -0.85 3.81 -5.77
N SER A 124 -0.05 4.83 -5.50
CA SER A 124 0.95 4.85 -4.44
C SER A 124 0.72 6.11 -3.61
N ILE A 125 0.36 5.92 -2.35
CA ILE A 125 -0.10 6.99 -1.46
C ILE A 125 0.93 7.22 -0.36
N ILE A 126 1.23 8.48 -0.11
CA ILE A 126 2.06 8.92 1.01
C ILE A 126 1.15 9.58 2.02
N LEU A 127 1.11 9.05 3.24
CA LEU A 127 0.38 9.62 4.36
C LEU A 127 1.31 10.45 5.25
N THR A 128 0.74 11.42 5.92
CA THR A 128 1.40 12.18 6.99
C THR A 128 0.62 12.05 8.28
N PRO A 129 1.19 12.44 9.43
CA PRO A 129 0.45 12.47 10.70
C PRO A 129 -0.74 13.42 10.69
N THR A 130 -0.75 14.40 9.80
CA THR A 130 -1.88 15.32 9.60
C THR A 130 -2.85 14.77 8.54
N SER A 131 -3.79 15.58 8.08
CA SER A 131 -4.70 15.22 6.98
C SER A 131 -4.04 15.28 5.60
N ALA A 132 -2.82 15.82 5.50
CA ALA A 132 -2.10 15.92 4.24
C ALA A 132 -1.68 14.54 3.71
N TYR A 133 -1.81 14.34 2.42
CA TYR A 133 -1.36 13.13 1.73
C TYR A 133 -0.98 13.44 0.29
N THR A 134 -0.30 12.51 -0.34
CA THR A 134 0.03 12.57 -1.77
C THR A 134 -0.40 11.28 -2.45
N SER A 135 -1.03 11.39 -3.61
CA SER A 135 -1.28 10.31 -4.55
C SER A 135 -0.37 10.46 -5.76
N LEU A 136 0.47 9.48 -6.03
CA LEU A 136 1.34 9.51 -7.21
C LEU A 136 0.54 9.40 -8.50
N ALA A 137 -0.60 8.70 -8.49
CA ALA A 137 -1.49 8.62 -9.63
C ALA A 137 -2.09 10.00 -9.96
N ASP A 138 -2.55 10.74 -8.94
CA ASP A 138 -3.10 12.09 -9.12
C ASP A 138 -2.04 13.06 -9.66
N LEU A 139 -0.77 12.87 -9.27
CA LEU A 139 0.35 13.68 -9.76
C LEU A 139 0.84 13.27 -11.16
N GLY A 140 0.30 12.19 -11.74
CA GLY A 140 0.78 11.66 -13.01
C GLY A 140 2.18 11.06 -12.95
N GLN A 141 2.64 10.62 -11.79
CA GLN A 141 3.97 10.06 -11.56
C GLN A 141 4.01 8.54 -11.39
N LEU A 142 2.90 7.90 -11.65
CA LEU A 142 2.79 6.46 -11.53
C LEU A 142 2.69 5.77 -12.90
#